data_f4cfc725237ac16618527cd2d9b15c19
#
_entry.id   f4cfc725237ac16618527cd2d9b15c19
#
_cell.length_a   1.000
_cell.length_b   1.000
_cell.length_c   1.000
_cell.angle_alpha   90.00
_cell.angle_beta   90.00
_cell.angle_gamma   90.00
#
_symmetry.space_group_name_H-M   'P 1'
#
loop_
_entity.id
_entity.type
_entity.pdbx_description
1 polymer ?
#
loop_
_entity_poly.entity_id
_entity_poly.type
_entity_poly.pdbx_seq_one_letter_code
_entity_poly.pdbx_strand_id
1 'polypeptide(L)'
;FGQPLEVAKTIMSHINEQCGLWCSIGISENKFLSKMASDMKKPQGITELWQKDIKKKLWPLPVRKMYGIGNQTAKKLQSIGIFTIGDIAQYSRESLYKKFGKIGSQVYLLANGIDSSPVVSHNHDDVKSIGRSVTLSKDINNVEDAKLVLMKLADEVGIQARKQNKKGRTIQIIIKYSSFQTITRQKTIELTNLTTIIYDTGIELLHKYWDPHKSVRLLGISLNNFDEKGHYEQVSMFDLPKANVPKDNLEKTAKLEKALDAIREKYGSSTINRASLLDKNLGSKEK
;
A
#
# COMPACT_ATOMS: atom_id res chain seq x y z
N PHE A 1 -25.59 17.57 11.24
CA PHE A 1 -24.51 18.29 10.52
C PHE A 1 -25.03 19.29 9.47
N GLY A 2 -26.30 19.29 9.10
CA GLY A 2 -26.89 20.21 8.12
C GLY A 2 -26.92 19.64 6.69
N GLN A 3 -27.19 20.53 5.73
CA GLN A 3 -27.28 20.15 4.32
C GLN A 3 -25.90 19.79 3.77
N PRO A 4 -25.79 18.74 2.91
CA PRO A 4 -24.50 18.26 2.42
C PRO A 4 -23.61 19.34 1.79
N LEU A 5 -24.20 20.29 1.07
CA LEU A 5 -23.46 21.37 0.44
C LEU A 5 -22.84 22.33 1.47
N GLU A 6 -23.58 22.67 2.54
CA GLU A 6 -23.07 23.53 3.61
C GLU A 6 -21.96 22.85 4.41
N VAL A 7 -22.12 21.55 4.69
CA VAL A 7 -21.08 20.74 5.33
C VAL A 7 -19.80 20.72 4.46
N ALA A 8 -19.93 20.54 3.16
CA ALA A 8 -18.79 20.55 2.24
C ALA A 8 -18.08 21.92 2.24
N LYS A 9 -18.79 23.02 2.22
CA LYS A 9 -18.21 24.37 2.32
C LYS A 9 -17.45 24.55 3.64
N THR A 10 -18.05 24.15 4.74
CA THR A 10 -17.43 24.24 6.08
C THR A 10 -16.13 23.42 6.13
N ILE A 11 -16.12 22.19 5.61
CA ILE A 11 -14.91 21.36 5.54
C ILE A 11 -13.82 22.04 4.71
N MET A 12 -14.16 22.58 3.55
CA MET A 12 -13.19 23.28 2.68
C MET A 12 -12.58 24.50 3.37
N SER A 13 -13.42 25.32 4.03
CA SER A 13 -12.96 26.50 4.78
C SER A 13 -12.00 26.11 5.89
N HIS A 14 -12.38 25.14 6.74
CA HIS A 14 -11.52 24.66 7.83
C HIS A 14 -10.18 24.13 7.35
N ILE A 15 -10.16 23.31 6.29
CA ILE A 15 -8.91 22.79 5.73
C ILE A 15 -8.02 23.93 5.23
N ASN A 16 -8.61 24.92 4.55
CA ASN A 16 -7.85 26.05 4.05
C ASN A 16 -7.32 26.94 5.18
N GLU A 17 -8.15 27.25 6.17
CA GLU A 17 -7.80 28.12 7.30
C GLU A 17 -6.74 27.46 8.22
N GLN A 18 -6.88 26.17 8.52
CA GLN A 18 -6.00 25.48 9.46
C GLN A 18 -4.72 24.94 8.84
N CYS A 19 -4.77 24.53 7.57
CA CYS A 19 -3.65 23.85 6.91
C CYS A 19 -3.09 24.62 5.71
N GLY A 20 -3.74 25.68 5.23
CA GLY A 20 -3.38 26.38 4.00
C GLY A 20 -3.53 25.54 2.74
N LEU A 21 -4.30 24.45 2.79
CA LEU A 21 -4.45 23.48 1.70
C LEU A 21 -5.79 23.65 0.98
N TRP A 22 -5.77 23.39 -0.32
CA TRP A 22 -6.97 23.36 -1.15
C TRP A 22 -7.47 21.93 -1.31
N CYS A 23 -8.79 21.75 -1.21
CA CYS A 23 -9.43 20.48 -1.51
C CYS A 23 -10.61 20.65 -2.48
N SER A 24 -11.02 19.57 -3.12
CA SER A 24 -12.25 19.50 -3.91
C SER A 24 -13.12 18.37 -3.35
N ILE A 25 -14.41 18.61 -3.20
CA ILE A 25 -15.35 17.72 -2.54
C ILE A 25 -16.39 17.23 -3.54
N GLY A 26 -16.61 15.90 -3.55
CA GLY A 26 -17.70 15.27 -4.27
C GLY A 26 -18.78 14.82 -3.30
N ILE A 27 -20.04 15.13 -3.61
CA ILE A 27 -21.21 14.77 -2.84
C ILE A 27 -22.05 13.79 -3.65
N SER A 28 -22.40 12.65 -3.06
CA SER A 28 -23.27 11.66 -3.69
C SER A 28 -23.82 10.66 -2.66
N GLU A 29 -24.64 9.75 -3.12
CA GLU A 29 -25.28 8.66 -2.35
C GLU A 29 -24.38 7.45 -2.13
N ASN A 30 -23.21 7.33 -2.80
CA ASN A 30 -22.25 6.26 -2.60
C ASN A 30 -20.81 6.72 -2.81
N LYS A 31 -19.86 5.88 -2.38
CA LYS A 31 -18.41 6.19 -2.40
C LYS A 31 -17.88 6.43 -3.81
N PHE A 32 -18.26 5.59 -4.76
CA PHE A 32 -17.78 5.70 -6.14
C PHE A 32 -18.23 7.01 -6.79
N LEU A 33 -19.51 7.33 -6.70
CA LEU A 33 -20.05 8.56 -7.30
C LEU A 33 -19.46 9.80 -6.61
N SER A 34 -19.31 9.81 -5.28
CA SER A 34 -18.64 10.91 -4.56
C SER A 34 -17.19 11.08 -5.02
N LYS A 35 -16.45 9.97 -5.21
CA LYS A 35 -15.08 10.02 -5.72
C LYS A 35 -15.02 10.56 -7.15
N MET A 36 -15.92 10.13 -8.03
CA MET A 36 -16.02 10.67 -9.38
C MET A 36 -16.35 12.17 -9.38
N ALA A 37 -17.33 12.58 -8.56
CA ALA A 37 -17.72 13.97 -8.42
C ALA A 37 -16.58 14.88 -7.97
N SER A 38 -15.76 14.43 -7.01
CA SER A 38 -14.61 15.21 -6.51
C SER A 38 -13.53 15.46 -7.57
N ASP A 39 -13.47 14.63 -8.62
CA ASP A 39 -12.52 14.78 -9.73
C ASP A 39 -13.06 15.60 -10.91
N MET A 40 -14.38 15.90 -10.96
CA MET A 40 -15.00 16.62 -12.07
C MET A 40 -14.66 18.12 -12.09
N LYS A 41 -14.50 18.73 -10.92
CA LYS A 41 -14.17 20.16 -10.81
C LYS A 41 -12.99 20.34 -9.84
N LYS A 42 -11.82 20.63 -10.39
CA LYS A 42 -10.58 20.93 -9.66
C LYS A 42 -9.93 22.19 -10.21
N PRO A 43 -9.27 23.00 -9.38
CA PRO A 43 -9.19 22.95 -7.90
C PRO A 43 -10.43 23.53 -7.23
N GLN A 44 -10.57 23.34 -5.91
CA GLN A 44 -11.54 23.99 -5.03
C GLN A 44 -13.02 23.84 -5.47
N GLY A 45 -13.35 22.75 -6.16
CA GLY A 45 -14.70 22.48 -6.61
C GLY A 45 -15.53 21.70 -5.60
N ILE A 46 -16.81 22.05 -5.47
CA ILE A 46 -17.84 21.20 -4.87
C ILE A 46 -18.71 20.71 -6.02
N THR A 47 -18.87 19.42 -6.14
CA THR A 47 -19.66 18.79 -7.22
C THR A 47 -20.62 17.78 -6.63
N GLU A 48 -21.89 17.89 -7.00
CA GLU A 48 -22.90 16.88 -6.71
C GLU A 48 -23.09 15.97 -7.93
N LEU A 49 -23.09 14.67 -7.70
CA LEU A 49 -23.34 13.66 -8.72
C LEU A 49 -24.29 12.59 -8.18
N TRP A 50 -25.55 12.71 -8.49
CA TRP A 50 -26.61 11.80 -8.05
C TRP A 50 -26.94 10.75 -9.11
N GLN A 51 -27.56 9.65 -8.71
CA GLN A 51 -27.97 8.57 -9.62
C GLN A 51 -28.73 9.08 -10.86
N LYS A 52 -29.60 10.05 -10.68
CA LYS A 52 -30.37 10.70 -11.80
C LYS A 52 -29.47 11.43 -12.80
N ASP A 53 -28.28 11.83 -12.41
CA ASP A 53 -27.36 12.64 -13.21
C ASP A 53 -26.34 11.82 -13.99
N ILE A 54 -26.19 10.52 -13.70
CA ILE A 54 -25.09 9.70 -14.23
C ILE A 54 -25.06 9.67 -15.76
N LYS A 55 -26.20 9.53 -16.40
CA LYS A 55 -26.29 9.50 -17.88
C LYS A 55 -25.79 10.79 -18.50
N LYS A 56 -26.03 11.93 -17.84
CA LYS A 56 -25.65 13.25 -18.35
C LYS A 56 -24.23 13.65 -17.97
N LYS A 57 -23.81 13.34 -16.74
CA LYS A 57 -22.54 13.84 -16.21
C LYS A 57 -21.42 12.78 -16.19
N LEU A 58 -21.75 11.50 -15.97
CA LEU A 58 -20.77 10.43 -15.81
C LEU A 58 -20.52 9.68 -17.12
N TRP A 59 -21.57 9.25 -17.82
CA TRP A 59 -21.47 8.43 -19.03
C TRP A 59 -20.65 9.04 -20.16
N PRO A 60 -20.69 10.38 -20.43
CA PRO A 60 -19.87 10.98 -21.48
C PRO A 60 -18.37 10.97 -21.21
N LEU A 61 -17.94 10.69 -19.96
CA LEU A 61 -16.54 10.70 -19.62
C LEU A 61 -15.80 9.51 -20.23
N PRO A 62 -14.55 9.71 -20.72
CA PRO A 62 -13.70 8.64 -21.20
C PRO A 62 -13.46 7.59 -20.11
N VAL A 63 -13.38 6.29 -20.49
CA VAL A 63 -13.14 5.16 -19.57
C VAL A 63 -11.92 5.40 -18.67
N ARG A 64 -10.87 6.08 -19.17
CA ARG A 64 -9.67 6.42 -18.41
C ARG A 64 -9.91 7.35 -17.23
N LYS A 65 -11.00 8.09 -17.23
CA LYS A 65 -11.39 8.98 -16.12
C LYS A 65 -12.17 8.25 -15.02
N MET A 66 -12.58 7.02 -15.28
CA MET A 66 -13.31 6.22 -14.29
C MET A 66 -12.36 5.77 -13.17
N TYR A 67 -12.71 6.07 -11.93
CA TYR A 67 -11.96 5.60 -10.77
C TYR A 67 -11.83 4.07 -10.78
N GLY A 68 -10.62 3.55 -10.56
CA GLY A 68 -10.31 2.12 -10.63
C GLY A 68 -9.91 1.61 -12.01
N ILE A 69 -10.01 2.42 -13.07
CA ILE A 69 -9.53 2.06 -14.42
C ILE A 69 -8.18 2.73 -14.68
N GLY A 70 -7.11 1.92 -14.64
CA GLY A 70 -5.77 2.36 -15.03
C GLY A 70 -5.55 2.31 -16.55
N ASN A 71 -4.41 2.84 -17.01
CA ASN A 71 -4.08 2.92 -18.44
C ASN A 71 -4.16 1.57 -19.17
N GLN A 72 -3.73 0.46 -18.56
CA GLN A 72 -3.77 -0.87 -19.18
C GLN A 72 -5.20 -1.38 -19.36
N THR A 73 -6.05 -1.20 -18.35
CA THR A 73 -7.46 -1.58 -18.42
C THR A 73 -8.20 -0.71 -19.43
N ALA A 74 -7.91 0.60 -19.46
CA ALA A 74 -8.51 1.49 -20.45
C ALA A 74 -8.15 1.09 -21.88
N LYS A 75 -6.87 0.78 -22.18
CA LYS A 75 -6.46 0.28 -23.51
C LYS A 75 -7.18 -1.01 -23.90
N LYS A 76 -7.32 -1.95 -22.95
CA LYS A 76 -8.06 -3.21 -23.21
C LYS A 76 -9.56 -2.97 -23.47
N LEU A 77 -10.19 -2.03 -22.78
CA LEU A 77 -11.58 -1.64 -23.04
C LEU A 77 -11.73 -1.00 -24.42
N GLN A 78 -10.83 -0.07 -24.76
CA GLN A 78 -10.81 0.59 -26.07
C GLN A 78 -10.60 -0.38 -27.23
N SER A 79 -9.78 -1.44 -27.06
CA SER A 79 -9.57 -2.46 -28.10
C SER A 79 -10.81 -3.30 -28.40
N ILE A 80 -11.86 -3.22 -27.58
CA ILE A 80 -13.15 -3.88 -27.79
C ILE A 80 -14.29 -2.88 -28.06
N GLY A 81 -13.94 -1.62 -28.42
CA GLY A 81 -14.91 -0.60 -28.81
C GLY A 81 -15.54 0.16 -27.64
N ILE A 82 -15.01 0.05 -26.42
CA ILE A 82 -15.52 0.74 -25.23
C ILE A 82 -14.64 1.94 -24.93
N PHE A 83 -15.12 3.16 -25.19
CA PHE A 83 -14.38 4.40 -25.08
C PHE A 83 -14.83 5.28 -23.90
N THR A 84 -16.14 5.19 -23.55
CA THR A 84 -16.76 6.01 -22.50
C THR A 84 -17.27 5.14 -21.33
N ILE A 85 -17.56 5.78 -20.21
CA ILE A 85 -18.19 5.11 -19.06
C ILE A 85 -19.60 4.62 -19.46
N GLY A 86 -20.29 5.38 -20.30
CA GLY A 86 -21.59 4.99 -20.86
C GLY A 86 -21.52 3.72 -21.70
N ASP A 87 -20.45 3.52 -22.47
CA ASP A 87 -20.26 2.29 -23.23
C ASP A 87 -20.11 1.08 -22.29
N ILE A 88 -19.39 1.23 -21.15
CA ILE A 88 -19.32 0.18 -20.12
C ILE A 88 -20.73 -0.13 -19.58
N ALA A 89 -21.48 0.92 -19.22
CA ALA A 89 -22.80 0.78 -18.61
C ALA A 89 -23.82 0.09 -19.52
N GLN A 90 -23.67 0.23 -20.83
CA GLN A 90 -24.53 -0.34 -21.85
C GLN A 90 -24.00 -1.68 -22.40
N TYR A 91 -22.79 -2.08 -22.05
CA TYR A 91 -22.22 -3.34 -22.51
C TYR A 91 -22.78 -4.53 -21.74
N SER A 92 -22.63 -5.75 -22.29
CA SER A 92 -23.03 -6.97 -21.59
C SER A 92 -22.14 -7.23 -20.37
N ARG A 93 -22.74 -7.29 -19.17
CA ARG A 93 -22.05 -7.62 -17.92
C ARG A 93 -21.33 -8.97 -18.00
N GLU A 94 -21.95 -9.96 -18.63
CA GLU A 94 -21.38 -11.29 -18.80
C GLU A 94 -20.15 -11.27 -19.71
N SER A 95 -20.21 -10.50 -20.79
CA SER A 95 -19.08 -10.33 -21.71
C SER A 95 -17.92 -9.60 -21.05
N LEU A 96 -18.19 -8.59 -20.20
CA LEU A 96 -17.17 -7.94 -19.39
C LEU A 96 -16.56 -8.89 -18.36
N TYR A 97 -17.37 -9.72 -17.72
CA TYR A 97 -16.88 -10.75 -16.81
C TYR A 97 -15.97 -11.77 -17.51
N LYS A 98 -16.37 -12.27 -18.68
CA LYS A 98 -15.57 -13.21 -19.47
C LYS A 98 -14.20 -12.63 -19.86
N LYS A 99 -14.12 -11.32 -20.17
CA LYS A 99 -12.88 -10.65 -20.62
C LYS A 99 -12.00 -10.13 -19.49
N PHE A 100 -12.59 -9.65 -18.39
CA PHE A 100 -11.91 -8.94 -17.31
C PHE A 100 -12.09 -9.59 -15.93
N GLY A 101 -12.81 -10.72 -15.83
CA GLY A 101 -13.10 -11.39 -14.58
C GLY A 101 -13.96 -10.55 -13.63
N LYS A 102 -13.72 -10.67 -12.33
CA LYS A 102 -14.44 -9.94 -11.27
C LYS A 102 -14.42 -8.42 -11.48
N ILE A 103 -13.29 -7.89 -11.97
CA ILE A 103 -13.14 -6.46 -12.27
C ILE A 103 -14.12 -6.02 -13.35
N GLY A 104 -14.36 -6.84 -14.39
CA GLY A 104 -15.34 -6.55 -15.43
C GLY A 104 -16.77 -6.39 -14.91
N SER A 105 -17.20 -7.28 -14.00
CA SER A 105 -18.50 -7.13 -13.34
C SER A 105 -18.57 -5.90 -12.43
N GLN A 106 -17.50 -5.59 -11.74
CA GLN A 106 -17.44 -4.44 -10.83
C GLN A 106 -17.52 -3.12 -11.60
N VAL A 107 -16.73 -2.94 -12.67
CA VAL A 107 -16.77 -1.70 -13.45
C VAL A 107 -18.13 -1.50 -14.13
N TYR A 108 -18.83 -2.58 -14.54
CA TYR A 108 -20.20 -2.50 -15.04
C TYR A 108 -21.15 -1.91 -13.99
N LEU A 109 -21.13 -2.43 -12.75
CA LEU A 109 -21.97 -1.91 -11.67
C LEU A 109 -21.65 -0.44 -11.37
N LEU A 110 -20.40 -0.11 -11.24
CA LEU A 110 -19.93 1.26 -10.97
C LEU A 110 -20.33 2.22 -12.10
N ALA A 111 -20.22 1.82 -13.37
CA ALA A 111 -20.64 2.64 -14.51
C ALA A 111 -22.16 2.93 -14.51
N ASN A 112 -22.94 2.03 -13.91
CA ASN A 112 -24.36 2.22 -13.64
C ASN A 112 -24.67 2.93 -12.33
N GLY A 113 -23.62 3.47 -11.63
CA GLY A 113 -23.76 4.19 -10.38
C GLY A 113 -24.04 3.30 -9.16
N ILE A 114 -23.86 1.99 -9.28
CA ILE A 114 -24.14 1.02 -8.22
C ILE A 114 -22.84 0.71 -7.46
N ASP A 115 -22.77 1.14 -6.20
CA ASP A 115 -21.67 0.83 -5.27
C ASP A 115 -22.25 0.59 -3.87
N SER A 116 -22.19 -0.66 -3.42
CA SER A 116 -22.68 -1.08 -2.12
C SER A 116 -21.61 -1.06 -1.02
N SER A 117 -20.41 -0.54 -1.31
CA SER A 117 -19.33 -0.51 -0.32
C SER A 117 -19.66 0.44 0.84
N PRO A 118 -19.66 -0.05 2.10
CA PRO A 118 -20.05 0.76 3.25
C PRO A 118 -18.99 1.82 3.56
N VAL A 119 -19.42 2.95 4.11
CA VAL A 119 -18.54 3.92 4.77
C VAL A 119 -18.31 3.41 6.18
N VAL A 120 -17.11 2.89 6.44
CA VAL A 120 -16.72 2.36 7.74
C VAL A 120 -15.57 3.19 8.31
N SER A 121 -15.51 3.33 9.63
CA SER A 121 -14.30 3.83 10.30
C SER A 121 -13.17 2.81 10.14
N HIS A 122 -11.95 3.32 9.94
CA HIS A 122 -10.79 2.45 9.81
C HIS A 122 -10.47 1.82 11.16
N ASN A 123 -10.63 0.50 11.27
CA ASN A 123 -10.14 -0.25 12.42
C ASN A 123 -8.67 -0.62 12.17
N HIS A 124 -7.81 -0.33 13.13
CA HIS A 124 -6.38 -0.70 13.09
C HIS A 124 -6.16 -2.22 12.98
N ASP A 125 -7.18 -3.03 13.24
CA ASP A 125 -7.10 -4.49 13.16
C ASP A 125 -7.10 -5.03 11.72
N ASP A 126 -7.54 -4.25 10.73
CA ASP A 126 -7.64 -4.66 9.32
C ASP A 126 -6.32 -4.53 8.53
N VAL A 127 -5.20 -4.24 9.20
CA VAL A 127 -3.89 -4.10 8.54
C VAL A 127 -3.41 -5.46 8.07
N LYS A 128 -3.35 -5.68 6.74
CA LYS A 128 -2.94 -6.93 6.10
C LYS A 128 -1.44 -7.05 5.85
N SER A 129 -0.75 -5.92 5.78
CA SER A 129 0.69 -5.86 5.52
C SER A 129 1.29 -4.58 6.09
N ILE A 130 2.54 -4.64 6.53
CA ILE A 130 3.36 -3.48 6.90
C ILE A 130 4.59 -3.50 6.02
N GLY A 131 4.78 -2.46 5.20
CA GLY A 131 5.90 -2.38 4.28
C GLY A 131 6.44 -0.96 4.14
N ARG A 132 7.71 -0.89 3.75
CA ARG A 132 8.41 0.34 3.41
C ARG A 132 9.18 0.14 2.12
N SER A 133 9.24 1.19 1.32
CA SER A 133 10.05 1.21 0.11
C SER A 133 10.63 2.61 -0.10
N VAL A 134 11.79 2.67 -0.71
CA VAL A 134 12.46 3.93 -1.04
C VAL A 134 12.93 3.93 -2.49
N THR A 135 12.61 5.00 -3.20
CA THR A 135 13.24 5.31 -4.48
C THR A 135 14.56 6.01 -4.18
N LEU A 136 15.64 5.41 -4.65
CA LEU A 136 16.99 5.89 -4.37
C LEU A 136 17.28 7.19 -5.12
N SER A 137 18.05 8.09 -4.53
CA SER A 137 18.49 9.33 -5.18
C SER A 137 19.45 9.07 -6.35
N LYS A 138 20.26 7.99 -6.23
CA LYS A 138 21.12 7.44 -7.27
C LYS A 138 20.88 5.93 -7.32
N ASP A 139 20.86 5.38 -8.54
CA ASP A 139 20.75 3.95 -8.75
C ASP A 139 22.00 3.25 -8.17
N ILE A 140 21.83 2.14 -7.46
CA ILE A 140 22.89 1.39 -6.80
C ILE A 140 23.20 0.11 -7.58
N ASN A 141 24.51 -0.24 -7.64
CA ASN A 141 25.04 -1.37 -8.40
C ASN A 141 25.72 -2.41 -7.50
N ASN A 142 25.88 -2.12 -6.21
CA ASN A 142 26.55 -3.01 -5.28
C ASN A 142 25.61 -3.48 -4.19
N VAL A 143 25.86 -4.69 -3.70
CA VAL A 143 25.02 -5.35 -2.69
C VAL A 143 25.15 -4.69 -1.33
N GLU A 144 26.31 -4.13 -0.99
CA GLU A 144 26.56 -3.55 0.33
C GLU A 144 25.71 -2.29 0.56
N ASP A 145 25.56 -1.43 -0.45
CA ASP A 145 24.67 -0.29 -0.35
C ASP A 145 23.20 -0.72 -0.27
N ALA A 146 22.83 -1.78 -1.00
CA ALA A 146 21.48 -2.34 -0.91
C ALA A 146 21.17 -2.93 0.47
N LYS A 147 22.15 -3.59 1.12
CA LYS A 147 22.02 -4.09 2.49
C LYS A 147 21.74 -2.97 3.48
N LEU A 148 22.43 -1.83 3.36
CA LEU A 148 22.21 -0.66 4.22
C LEU A 148 20.80 -0.08 4.05
N VAL A 149 20.34 0.02 2.81
CA VAL A 149 18.97 0.47 2.51
C VAL A 149 17.96 -0.50 3.12
N LEU A 150 18.12 -1.81 2.91
CA LEU A 150 17.21 -2.81 3.47
C LEU A 150 17.23 -2.83 5.00
N MET A 151 18.39 -2.58 5.64
CA MET A 151 18.47 -2.48 7.10
C MET A 151 17.59 -1.35 7.63
N LYS A 152 17.67 -0.16 7.01
CA LYS A 152 16.83 0.98 7.38
C LYS A 152 15.35 0.65 7.23
N LEU A 153 14.96 0.09 6.08
CA LEU A 153 13.56 -0.27 5.79
C LEU A 153 13.05 -1.38 6.72
N ALA A 154 13.87 -2.38 7.03
CA ALA A 154 13.52 -3.45 7.96
C ALA A 154 13.32 -2.94 9.39
N ASP A 155 14.15 -1.98 9.82
CA ASP A 155 14.00 -1.35 11.13
C ASP A 155 12.66 -0.59 11.22
N GLU A 156 12.33 0.21 10.21
CA GLU A 156 11.04 0.92 10.13
C GLU A 156 9.83 -0.04 10.12
N VAL A 157 9.92 -1.16 9.38
CA VAL A 157 8.87 -2.18 9.34
C VAL A 157 8.72 -2.89 10.68
N GLY A 158 9.85 -3.26 11.33
CA GLY A 158 9.85 -3.91 12.64
C GLY A 158 9.26 -3.01 13.73
N ILE A 159 9.68 -1.73 13.80
CA ILE A 159 9.13 -0.73 14.72
C ILE A 159 7.61 -0.60 14.54
N GLN A 160 7.16 -0.46 13.29
CA GLN A 160 5.73 -0.29 13.01
C GLN A 160 4.93 -1.55 13.35
N ALA A 161 5.48 -2.73 13.11
CA ALA A 161 4.85 -4.00 13.45
C ALA A 161 4.70 -4.16 14.98
N ARG A 162 5.76 -3.84 15.74
CA ARG A 162 5.72 -3.86 17.22
C ARG A 162 4.76 -2.82 17.78
N LYS A 163 4.76 -1.59 17.24
CA LYS A 163 3.83 -0.52 17.64
C LYS A 163 2.37 -0.92 17.45
N GLN A 164 2.07 -1.67 16.40
CA GLN A 164 0.72 -2.20 16.13
C GLN A 164 0.46 -3.56 16.79
N ASN A 165 1.40 -4.08 17.56
CA ASN A 165 1.34 -5.41 18.17
C ASN A 165 1.03 -6.52 17.16
N LYS A 166 1.56 -6.39 15.92
CA LYS A 166 1.41 -7.37 14.85
C LYS A 166 2.68 -8.20 14.71
N LYS A 167 2.51 -9.50 14.44
CA LYS A 167 3.58 -10.41 14.00
C LYS A 167 3.17 -11.02 12.68
N GLY A 168 4.10 -11.19 11.76
CA GLY A 168 3.82 -11.74 10.43
C GLY A 168 4.70 -12.93 10.10
N ARG A 169 4.24 -13.73 9.12
CA ARG A 169 4.93 -14.95 8.68
C ARG A 169 5.60 -14.82 7.31
N THR A 170 5.29 -13.78 6.55
CA THR A 170 5.80 -13.66 5.18
C THR A 170 6.57 -12.36 5.02
N ILE A 171 7.85 -12.49 4.68
CA ILE A 171 8.70 -11.36 4.33
C ILE A 171 8.80 -11.29 2.82
N GLN A 172 8.54 -10.11 2.26
CA GLN A 172 8.58 -9.85 0.84
C GLN A 172 9.52 -8.68 0.56
N ILE A 173 10.36 -8.82 -0.46
CA ILE A 173 11.14 -7.71 -1.02
C ILE A 173 10.61 -7.30 -2.38
N ILE A 174 10.81 -6.03 -2.69
CA ILE A 174 10.55 -5.43 -4.00
C ILE A 174 11.85 -4.83 -4.49
N ILE A 175 12.28 -5.22 -5.69
CA ILE A 175 13.43 -4.65 -6.37
C ILE A 175 12.93 -4.06 -7.69
N LYS A 176 13.10 -2.76 -7.87
CA LYS A 176 12.84 -2.09 -9.13
C LYS A 176 14.17 -1.63 -9.73
N TYR A 177 14.47 -2.11 -10.92
CA TYR A 177 15.66 -1.77 -11.64
C TYR A 177 15.56 -0.40 -12.38
N SER A 178 16.68 0.14 -12.80
CA SER A 178 16.76 1.37 -13.61
C SER A 178 15.95 1.29 -14.90
N SER A 179 15.82 0.09 -15.48
CA SER A 179 14.94 -0.21 -16.62
C SER A 179 13.44 -0.16 -16.30
N PHE A 180 13.05 0.19 -15.07
CA PHE A 180 11.68 0.16 -14.54
C PHE A 180 11.07 -1.25 -14.43
N GLN A 181 11.79 -2.30 -14.74
CA GLN A 181 11.40 -3.67 -14.46
C GLN A 181 11.34 -3.86 -12.94
N THR A 182 10.24 -4.41 -12.45
CA THR A 182 10.05 -4.68 -11.01
C THR A 182 9.94 -6.18 -10.79
N ILE A 183 10.66 -6.68 -9.82
CA ILE A 183 10.51 -8.03 -9.29
C ILE A 183 10.09 -8.00 -7.84
N THR A 184 9.25 -8.94 -7.47
CA THR A 184 8.77 -9.14 -6.09
C THR A 184 9.06 -10.58 -5.72
N ARG A 185 9.69 -10.80 -4.55
CA ARG A 185 10.01 -12.13 -4.03
C ARG A 185 9.67 -12.19 -2.55
N GLN A 186 9.23 -13.35 -2.12
CA GLN A 186 8.83 -13.54 -0.72
C GLN A 186 9.28 -14.88 -0.18
N LYS A 187 9.39 -14.95 1.15
CA LYS A 187 9.67 -16.17 1.92
C LYS A 187 8.76 -16.23 3.14
N THR A 188 8.21 -17.40 3.39
CA THR A 188 7.47 -17.69 4.62
C THR A 188 8.44 -18.19 5.69
N ILE A 189 8.30 -17.67 6.90
CA ILE A 189 9.14 -17.93 8.06
C ILE A 189 8.27 -18.15 9.30
N GLU A 190 8.87 -18.40 10.45
CA GLU A 190 8.16 -18.37 11.72
C GLU A 190 7.63 -16.97 12.05
N LEU A 191 6.58 -16.93 12.86
CA LEU A 191 5.86 -15.72 13.25
C LEU A 191 6.78 -14.72 13.97
N THR A 192 7.00 -13.55 13.40
CA THR A 192 7.95 -12.56 13.94
C THR A 192 7.53 -11.11 13.72
N ASN A 193 8.12 -10.21 14.52
CA ASN A 193 8.19 -8.76 14.29
C ASN A 193 9.60 -8.22 14.61
N LEU A 194 10.58 -9.12 14.72
CA LEU A 194 11.97 -8.76 15.01
C LEU A 194 12.65 -8.20 13.77
N THR A 195 13.21 -7.01 13.90
CA THR A 195 13.93 -6.32 12.82
C THR A 195 15.04 -7.19 12.23
N THR A 196 15.80 -7.91 13.08
CA THR A 196 16.90 -8.77 12.65
C THR A 196 16.41 -9.87 11.71
N ILE A 197 15.34 -10.58 12.07
CA ILE A 197 14.79 -11.67 11.25
C ILE A 197 14.21 -11.13 9.94
N ILE A 198 13.52 -9.96 9.99
CA ILE A 198 13.00 -9.30 8.80
C ILE A 198 14.15 -8.95 7.84
N TYR A 199 15.22 -8.36 8.38
CA TYR A 199 16.39 -7.99 7.62
C TYR A 199 17.12 -9.19 7.02
N ASP A 200 17.47 -10.20 7.83
CA ASP A 200 18.24 -11.36 7.39
C ASP A 200 17.51 -12.13 6.28
N THR A 201 16.18 -12.28 6.43
CA THR A 201 15.36 -12.89 5.37
C THR A 201 15.32 -12.01 4.11
N GLY A 202 15.25 -10.69 4.28
CA GLY A 202 15.32 -9.73 3.18
C GLY A 202 16.64 -9.82 2.41
N ILE A 203 17.77 -9.97 3.12
CA ILE A 203 19.11 -10.14 2.55
C ILE A 203 19.23 -11.48 1.81
N GLU A 204 18.72 -12.57 2.37
CA GLU A 204 18.69 -13.87 1.69
C GLU A 204 17.95 -13.79 0.35
N LEU A 205 16.78 -13.13 0.36
CA LEU A 205 16.01 -12.92 -0.87
C LEU A 205 16.74 -12.00 -1.85
N LEU A 206 17.39 -10.95 -1.35
CA LEU A 206 18.18 -10.03 -2.19
C LEU A 206 19.31 -10.79 -2.88
N HIS A 207 20.15 -11.52 -2.15
CA HIS A 207 21.26 -12.30 -2.71
C HIS A 207 20.80 -13.32 -3.76
N LYS A 208 19.67 -13.98 -3.50
CA LYS A 208 19.14 -15.02 -4.40
C LYS A 208 18.58 -14.46 -5.72
N TYR A 209 18.02 -13.25 -5.70
CA TYR A 209 17.20 -12.77 -6.81
C TYR A 209 17.66 -11.44 -7.44
N TRP A 210 18.65 -10.78 -6.86
CA TRP A 210 19.23 -9.60 -7.51
C TRP A 210 20.03 -10.03 -8.73
N ASP A 211 19.76 -9.37 -9.86
CA ASP A 211 20.58 -9.45 -11.04
C ASP A 211 21.75 -8.42 -10.90
N PRO A 212 23.01 -8.87 -10.71
CA PRO A 212 24.14 -7.98 -10.46
C PRO A 212 24.48 -7.08 -11.67
N HIS A 213 23.98 -7.41 -12.85
CA HIS A 213 24.17 -6.61 -14.06
C HIS A 213 23.17 -5.46 -14.20
N LYS A 214 22.22 -5.35 -13.28
CA LYS A 214 21.17 -4.32 -13.32
C LYS A 214 21.24 -3.41 -12.10
N SER A 215 21.32 -2.11 -12.38
CA SER A 215 21.24 -1.09 -11.32
C SER A 215 19.85 -1.05 -10.68
N VAL A 216 19.81 -0.89 -9.38
CA VAL A 216 18.57 -0.85 -8.59
C VAL A 216 18.19 0.59 -8.30
N ARG A 217 16.96 0.95 -8.68
CA ARG A 217 16.35 2.26 -8.52
C ARG A 217 15.46 2.37 -7.27
N LEU A 218 14.82 1.26 -6.89
CA LEU A 218 13.95 1.21 -5.72
C LEU A 218 14.11 -0.12 -5.01
N LEU A 219 14.18 -0.05 -3.69
CA LEU A 219 14.10 -1.20 -2.80
C LEU A 219 12.92 -1.06 -1.85
N GLY A 220 12.30 -2.18 -1.52
CA GLY A 220 11.25 -2.27 -0.53
C GLY A 220 11.29 -3.59 0.22
N ILE A 221 10.79 -3.58 1.45
CA ILE A 221 10.58 -4.76 2.28
C ILE A 221 9.23 -4.65 2.99
N SER A 222 8.55 -5.77 3.16
CA SER A 222 7.28 -5.82 3.87
C SER A 222 7.13 -7.10 4.67
N LEU A 223 6.38 -7.00 5.75
CA LEU A 223 5.93 -8.08 6.61
C LEU A 223 4.42 -8.28 6.39
N ASN A 224 4.04 -9.49 6.04
CA ASN A 224 2.67 -9.85 5.64
C ASN A 224 2.21 -11.10 6.39
N ASN A 225 0.94 -11.49 6.19
CA ASN A 225 0.31 -12.64 6.81
C ASN A 225 0.44 -12.58 8.34
N PHE A 226 -0.22 -11.57 8.89
CA PHE A 226 -0.28 -11.37 10.33
C PHE A 226 -1.11 -12.47 10.99
N ASP A 227 -0.74 -12.77 12.24
CA ASP A 227 -1.50 -13.69 13.05
C ASP A 227 -2.87 -13.07 13.38
N GLU A 228 -3.92 -13.60 12.77
CA GLU A 228 -5.29 -13.31 13.16
C GLU A 228 -5.61 -14.22 14.34
N LYS A 229 -6.03 -13.66 15.46
CA LYS A 229 -6.37 -14.39 16.69
C LYS A 229 -7.28 -15.58 16.36
N GLY A 230 -6.75 -16.79 16.47
CA GLY A 230 -7.54 -18.03 16.35
C GLY A 230 -7.17 -18.98 15.23
N HIS A 231 -6.16 -18.73 14.42
CA HIS A 231 -5.67 -19.73 13.50
C HIS A 231 -4.84 -20.78 14.26
N TYR A 232 -5.40 -21.98 14.40
CA TYR A 232 -4.65 -23.16 14.80
C TYR A 232 -3.57 -23.44 13.75
N GLU A 233 -2.33 -23.52 14.19
CA GLU A 233 -1.21 -23.92 13.34
C GLU A 233 -1.40 -25.39 13.00
N GLN A 234 -1.61 -25.71 11.72
CA GLN A 234 -1.54 -27.09 11.26
C GLN A 234 -0.06 -27.51 11.27
N VAL A 235 0.36 -28.09 12.36
CA VAL A 235 1.71 -28.68 12.48
C VAL A 235 1.75 -29.91 11.58
N SER A 236 2.62 -29.90 10.57
CA SER A 236 2.88 -31.09 9.78
C SER A 236 3.56 -32.15 10.66
N MET A 237 3.10 -33.39 10.58
CA MET A 237 3.73 -34.53 11.31
C MET A 237 5.20 -34.73 10.91
N PHE A 238 5.66 -34.11 9.83
CA PHE A 238 7.03 -34.12 9.34
C PHE A 238 7.84 -32.87 9.73
N ASP A 239 7.22 -31.87 10.34
CA ASP A 239 7.92 -30.71 10.92
C ASP A 239 8.42 -31.08 12.32
N LEU A 240 9.34 -32.07 12.37
CA LEU A 240 10.18 -32.21 13.55
C LEU A 240 10.90 -30.90 13.80
N PRO A 241 11.01 -30.44 15.05
CA PRO A 241 11.65 -29.18 15.38
C PRO A 241 13.06 -29.19 14.77
N LYS A 242 13.25 -28.42 13.69
CA LYS A 242 14.57 -28.15 13.13
C LYS A 242 15.37 -27.47 14.23
N ALA A 243 16.39 -28.16 14.66
CA ALA A 243 17.26 -27.82 15.75
C ALA A 243 17.63 -26.34 15.81
N ASN A 244 17.32 -25.72 16.95
CA ASN A 244 18.18 -24.79 17.64
C ASN A 244 18.63 -23.50 16.95
N VAL A 245 17.70 -22.55 16.79
CA VAL A 245 18.08 -21.18 17.18
C VAL A 245 17.86 -21.14 18.70
N PRO A 246 18.85 -20.82 19.53
CA PRO A 246 18.66 -20.76 20.96
C PRO A 246 17.55 -19.76 21.29
N LYS A 247 16.44 -20.24 21.87
CA LYS A 247 15.29 -19.39 22.25
C LYS A 247 15.72 -18.21 23.12
N ASP A 248 16.76 -18.38 23.94
CA ASP A 248 17.35 -17.32 24.76
C ASP A 248 17.83 -16.10 23.98
N ASN A 249 18.37 -16.27 22.78
CA ASN A 249 18.83 -15.16 21.95
C ASN A 249 17.67 -14.37 21.34
N LEU A 250 16.58 -15.05 20.95
CA LEU A 250 15.40 -14.38 20.39
C LEU A 250 14.68 -13.54 21.44
N GLU A 251 14.57 -14.04 22.68
CA GLU A 251 13.96 -13.29 23.77
C GLU A 251 14.78 -12.07 24.17
N LYS A 252 16.12 -12.21 24.23
CA LYS A 252 17.02 -11.09 24.47
C LYS A 252 16.89 -10.02 23.38
N THR A 253 16.86 -10.43 22.12
CA THR A 253 16.69 -9.51 20.98
C THR A 253 15.32 -8.80 21.06
N ALA A 254 14.25 -9.52 21.40
CA ALA A 254 12.93 -8.93 21.53
C ALA A 254 12.86 -7.88 22.67
N LYS A 255 13.52 -8.17 23.81
CA LYS A 255 13.61 -7.22 24.93
C LYS A 255 14.43 -5.97 24.54
N LEU A 256 15.55 -6.17 23.84
CA LEU A 256 16.38 -5.08 23.35
C LEU A 256 15.62 -4.18 22.37
N GLU A 257 14.95 -4.76 21.36
CA GLU A 257 14.19 -3.98 20.38
C GLU A 257 13.04 -3.19 21.02
N LYS A 258 12.34 -3.77 22.02
CA LYS A 258 11.35 -3.03 22.81
C LYS A 258 11.94 -1.86 23.60
N ALA A 259 13.11 -2.05 24.20
CA ALA A 259 13.79 -0.98 24.92
C ALA A 259 14.23 0.16 23.97
N LEU A 260 14.75 -0.19 22.80
CA LEU A 260 15.10 0.78 21.75
C LEU A 260 13.87 1.56 21.25
N ASP A 261 12.76 0.87 21.05
CA ASP A 261 11.50 1.51 20.61
C ASP A 261 11.00 2.50 21.68
N ALA A 262 11.05 2.13 22.97
CA ALA A 262 10.64 3.01 24.06
C ALA A 262 11.52 4.27 24.17
N ILE A 263 12.84 4.15 23.94
CA ILE A 263 13.75 5.30 23.91
C ILE A 263 13.43 6.21 22.72
N ARG A 264 13.21 5.64 21.54
CA ARG A 264 12.85 6.40 20.33
C ARG A 264 11.51 7.12 20.46
N GLU A 265 10.54 6.50 21.14
CA GLU A 265 9.25 7.14 21.43
C GLU A 265 9.38 8.33 22.37
N LYS A 266 10.22 8.21 23.40
CA LYS A 266 10.41 9.26 24.40
C LYS A 266 11.30 10.43 23.93
N TYR A 267 12.35 10.13 23.17
CA TYR A 267 13.40 11.10 22.84
C TYR A 267 13.51 11.41 21.33
N GLY A 268 12.67 10.79 20.50
CA GLY A 268 12.66 10.97 19.06
C GLY A 268 13.37 9.82 18.30
N SER A 269 12.93 9.61 17.06
CA SER A 269 13.37 8.48 16.23
C SER A 269 14.87 8.50 15.85
N SER A 270 15.50 9.68 15.87
CA SER A 270 16.91 9.86 15.53
C SER A 270 17.89 9.66 16.71
N THR A 271 17.37 9.52 17.94
CA THR A 271 18.20 9.45 19.15
C THR A 271 19.09 8.21 19.20
N ILE A 272 18.59 7.07 18.74
CA ILE A 272 19.36 5.82 18.65
C ILE A 272 19.23 5.25 17.26
N ASN A 273 20.37 5.15 16.56
CA ASN A 273 20.50 4.53 15.26
C ASN A 273 21.44 3.33 15.33
N ARG A 274 21.30 2.38 14.41
CA ARG A 274 22.26 1.30 14.24
C ARG A 274 23.58 1.88 13.71
N ALA A 275 24.71 1.48 14.25
CA ALA A 275 26.02 2.00 13.87
C ALA A 275 26.29 1.91 12.36
N SER A 276 25.82 0.83 11.72
CA SER A 276 25.93 0.65 10.26
C SER A 276 25.18 1.69 9.41
N LEU A 277 24.30 2.49 10.02
CA LEU A 277 23.52 3.52 9.33
C LEU A 277 24.05 4.94 9.57
N LEU A 278 25.07 5.11 10.43
CA LEU A 278 25.59 6.44 10.83
C LEU A 278 26.47 7.07 9.74
N ASP A 279 27.17 6.28 8.94
CA ASP A 279 28.23 6.79 8.06
C ASP A 279 27.81 7.06 6.60
N LYS A 280 26.56 6.79 6.21
CA LYS A 280 26.14 6.97 4.82
C LYS A 280 24.79 7.67 4.74
N ASN A 281 24.81 8.91 4.23
CA ASN A 281 23.63 9.61 3.71
C ASN A 281 23.07 8.87 2.48
N LEU A 282 22.50 7.69 2.68
CA LEU A 282 21.82 6.93 1.64
C LEU A 282 20.36 7.42 1.51
N GLY A 283 20.22 8.52 0.76
CA GLY A 283 18.98 8.86 0.09
C GLY A 283 17.78 9.25 0.93
N SER A 284 17.84 10.39 1.61
CA SER A 284 16.66 11.23 1.79
C SER A 284 17.03 12.66 1.45
N LYS A 285 16.50 13.20 0.36
CA LYS A 285 16.28 14.63 0.31
C LYS A 285 15.22 14.90 1.37
N GLU A 286 15.60 15.47 2.48
CA GLU A 286 14.67 16.21 3.34
C GLU A 286 13.98 17.23 2.44
N LYS A 287 12.66 17.11 2.37
CA LYS A 287 11.77 18.14 1.84
C LYS A 287 11.10 18.81 3.01
#